data_5134358a450383cd0d261d0849219ec7
#
_entry.id   5134358a450383cd0d261d0849219ec7
#
_cell.length_a   1.000
_cell.length_b   1.000
_cell.length_c   1.000
_cell.angle_alpha   90.00
_cell.angle_beta   90.00
_cell.angle_gamma   90.00
#
_symmetry.space_group_name_H-M   'P 1'
#
loop_
_entity.id
_entity.type
_entity.pdbx_description
1 polymer ?
#
loop_
_entity_poly.entity_id
_entity_poly.type
_entity_poly.pdbx_seq_one_letter_code
_entity_poly.pdbx_strand_id
1 'polypeptide(L)'
;MVDEIRDVAEQWEVRATELPFQGKVTGVRTDEVLMPDGSYARRDYQTHPGSVAVLALDERQRVLLVRQYRHPVRQRLWELPAGLLDVPGENPLHAAQRELYEEAHCKAETWRVLVDFYTSPGGTDEALRLFLATDLAEAAGERYEAQGEELQIQTARVPLTQLVELILAGELHNPTLITGTLALHAALAGAGTAALRPADAPWPARPFS
;
A
#
# COMPACT_ATOMS: atom_id res chain seq x y z
N MET A 1 -20.85 13.83 23.34
CA MET A 1 -21.11 12.83 22.27
C MET A 1 -19.82 12.79 21.47
N VAL A 2 -19.31 11.61 21.18
CA VAL A 2 -18.19 11.50 20.25
C VAL A 2 -18.79 11.87 18.88
N ASP A 3 -18.24 12.91 18.24
CA ASP A 3 -18.58 13.21 16.86
C ASP A 3 -18.38 11.97 15.99
N GLU A 4 -19.01 11.92 14.83
CA GLU A 4 -18.89 10.81 13.88
C GLU A 4 -17.44 10.31 13.77
N ILE A 5 -17.19 9.00 14.02
CA ILE A 5 -15.84 8.44 13.99
C ILE A 5 -15.35 8.40 12.55
N ARG A 6 -14.59 9.41 12.18
CA ARG A 6 -13.95 9.55 10.85
C ARG A 6 -12.70 10.42 10.97
N ASP A 7 -11.75 10.17 10.07
CA ASP A 7 -10.59 11.04 9.91
C ASP A 7 -11.00 12.36 9.27
N VAL A 8 -10.45 13.45 9.77
CA VAL A 8 -10.73 14.82 9.30
C VAL A 8 -9.41 15.46 8.90
N ALA A 9 -9.39 16.06 7.71
CA ALA A 9 -8.24 16.86 7.29
C ALA A 9 -8.10 18.10 8.17
N GLU A 10 -6.89 18.29 8.69
CA GLU A 10 -6.54 19.45 9.49
C GLU A 10 -5.15 19.95 9.10
N GLN A 11 -4.96 21.25 9.03
CA GLN A 11 -3.67 21.83 8.68
C GLN A 11 -3.28 22.87 9.75
N TRP A 12 -2.12 22.65 10.37
CA TRP A 12 -1.54 23.59 11.32
C TRP A 12 -0.60 24.55 10.61
N GLU A 13 -0.39 25.72 11.21
CA GLU A 13 0.53 26.72 10.68
C GLU A 13 1.97 26.22 10.70
N VAL A 14 2.67 26.34 9.57
CA VAL A 14 4.09 26.03 9.41
C VAL A 14 4.83 27.33 9.09
N ARG A 15 5.72 27.79 10.00
CA ARG A 15 6.48 29.01 9.78
C ARG A 15 7.78 28.80 9.01
N ALA A 16 8.34 27.59 9.01
CA ALA A 16 9.57 27.25 8.30
C ALA A 16 9.58 25.79 7.88
N THR A 17 10.16 25.49 6.72
CA THR A 17 10.41 24.16 6.19
C THR A 17 11.84 24.02 5.77
N GLU A 18 12.50 22.92 6.15
CA GLU A 18 13.80 22.51 5.70
C GLU A 18 13.74 21.14 5.01
N LEU A 19 14.63 20.90 4.06
CA LEU A 19 14.78 19.60 3.36
C LEU A 19 16.20 19.09 3.59
N PRO A 20 16.54 18.59 4.78
CA PRO A 20 17.90 18.20 5.14
C PRO A 20 18.45 17.02 4.32
N PHE A 21 17.60 16.24 3.72
CA PHE A 21 17.99 15.14 2.85
C PHE A 21 16.97 14.93 1.72
N GLN A 22 17.48 14.69 0.52
CA GLN A 22 16.68 14.26 -0.63
C GLN A 22 17.37 13.07 -1.32
N GLY A 23 16.74 11.90 -1.25
CA GLY A 23 17.18 10.68 -1.94
C GLY A 23 16.49 10.52 -3.29
N LYS A 24 16.68 9.35 -3.91
CA LYS A 24 16.03 9.01 -5.20
C LYS A 24 14.51 8.84 -5.06
N VAL A 25 14.06 8.20 -3.99
CA VAL A 25 12.63 7.87 -3.75
C VAL A 25 12.08 8.70 -2.60
N THR A 26 12.83 8.82 -1.52
CA THR A 26 12.37 9.46 -0.28
C THR A 26 13.26 10.62 0.10
N GLY A 27 12.67 11.61 0.79
CA GLY A 27 13.40 12.71 1.42
C GLY A 27 13.15 12.74 2.92
N VAL A 28 13.85 13.63 3.61
CA VAL A 28 13.51 14.03 4.98
C VAL A 28 13.12 15.49 4.95
N ARG A 29 11.97 15.80 5.53
CA ARG A 29 11.45 17.15 5.70
C ARG A 29 11.36 17.48 7.18
N THR A 30 11.73 18.71 7.52
CA THR A 30 11.60 19.27 8.85
C THR A 30 10.72 20.51 8.77
N ASP A 31 9.58 20.49 9.45
CA ASP A 31 8.69 21.65 9.57
C ASP A 31 8.73 22.22 10.99
N GLU A 32 8.72 23.55 11.12
CA GLU A 32 8.43 24.23 12.39
C GLU A 32 6.94 24.55 12.48
N VAL A 33 6.23 23.78 13.27
CA VAL A 33 4.76 23.76 13.34
C VAL A 33 4.29 24.48 14.60
N LEU A 34 3.27 25.34 14.47
CA LEU A 34 2.61 25.98 15.60
C LEU A 34 1.79 24.95 16.40
N MET A 35 2.14 24.79 17.67
CA MET A 35 1.45 23.88 18.58
C MET A 35 0.24 24.55 19.24
N PRO A 36 -0.74 23.78 19.77
CA PRO A 36 -1.93 24.34 20.44
C PRO A 36 -1.64 25.21 21.66
N ASP A 37 -0.47 25.07 22.27
CA ASP A 37 -0.01 25.91 23.39
C ASP A 37 0.64 27.23 22.95
N GLY A 38 0.66 27.51 21.63
CA GLY A 38 1.28 28.70 21.04
C GLY A 38 2.79 28.60 20.82
N SER A 39 3.43 27.50 21.18
CA SER A 39 4.85 27.27 20.90
C SER A 39 5.04 26.73 19.47
N TYR A 40 6.28 26.85 18.96
CA TYR A 40 6.66 26.16 17.72
C TYR A 40 7.51 24.94 18.04
N ALA A 41 7.19 23.81 17.43
CA ALA A 41 7.93 22.58 17.58
C ALA A 41 8.38 22.02 16.22
N ARG A 42 9.58 21.46 16.17
CA ARG A 42 10.10 20.78 14.98
C ARG A 42 9.41 19.42 14.81
N ARG A 43 9.07 19.12 13.55
CA ARG A 43 8.52 17.82 13.12
C ARG A 43 9.35 17.32 11.95
N ASP A 44 10.10 16.26 12.21
CA ASP A 44 10.91 15.60 11.18
C ASP A 44 10.15 14.39 10.68
N TYR A 45 10.01 14.26 9.38
CA TYR A 45 9.33 13.13 8.77
C TYR A 45 9.90 12.80 7.39
N GLN A 46 9.71 11.55 6.99
CA GLN A 46 10.08 11.07 5.67
C GLN A 46 8.99 11.44 4.66
N THR A 47 9.40 12.05 3.54
CA THR A 47 8.50 12.29 2.41
C THR A 47 8.52 11.10 1.46
N HIS A 48 7.35 10.75 0.90
CA HIS A 48 7.18 9.58 0.05
C HIS A 48 6.22 9.86 -1.11
N PRO A 49 6.46 9.33 -2.33
CA PRO A 49 5.56 9.53 -3.47
C PRO A 49 4.18 8.89 -3.28
N GLY A 50 4.00 8.06 -2.26
CA GLY A 50 2.85 7.18 -2.07
C GLY A 50 3.02 5.86 -2.81
N SER A 51 2.15 4.91 -2.54
CA SER A 51 2.23 3.57 -3.10
C SER A 51 0.87 2.94 -3.35
N VAL A 52 0.86 1.94 -4.20
CA VAL A 52 -0.27 1.04 -4.43
C VAL A 52 0.14 -0.39 -4.15
N ALA A 53 -0.83 -1.22 -3.76
CA ALA A 53 -0.63 -2.64 -3.64
C ALA A 53 -1.85 -3.41 -4.14
N VAL A 54 -1.67 -4.69 -4.44
CA VAL A 54 -2.70 -5.53 -5.02
C VAL A 54 -2.87 -6.82 -4.23
N LEU A 55 -4.02 -7.00 -3.59
CA LEU A 55 -4.45 -8.30 -3.11
C LEU A 55 -5.15 -9.02 -4.27
N ALA A 56 -4.40 -9.86 -4.97
CA ALA A 56 -4.90 -10.65 -6.07
C ALA A 56 -5.43 -11.99 -5.55
N LEU A 57 -6.77 -12.18 -5.61
CA LEU A 57 -7.49 -13.33 -5.08
C LEU A 57 -7.96 -14.22 -6.22
N ASP A 58 -7.59 -15.49 -6.21
CA ASP A 58 -8.06 -16.45 -7.20
C ASP A 58 -9.41 -17.11 -6.81
N GLU A 59 -10.01 -17.85 -7.74
CA GLU A 59 -11.29 -18.55 -7.55
C GLU A 59 -11.26 -19.59 -6.42
N ARG A 60 -10.06 -20.04 -6.03
CA ARG A 60 -9.85 -20.98 -4.92
C ARG A 60 -9.58 -20.28 -3.59
N GLN A 61 -9.88 -18.98 -3.51
CA GLN A 61 -9.63 -18.14 -2.33
C GLN A 61 -8.15 -18.13 -1.89
N ARG A 62 -7.22 -18.19 -2.84
CA ARG A 62 -5.79 -18.04 -2.58
C ARG A 62 -5.31 -16.66 -3.01
N VAL A 63 -4.52 -16.06 -2.16
CA VAL A 63 -3.87 -14.77 -2.40
C VAL A 63 -2.52 -14.99 -3.07
N LEU A 64 -2.26 -14.25 -4.14
CA LEU A 64 -0.96 -14.20 -4.80
C LEU A 64 -0.02 -13.34 -3.97
N LEU A 65 1.12 -13.90 -3.61
CA LEU A 65 2.18 -13.26 -2.85
C LEU A 65 3.46 -13.18 -3.66
N VAL A 66 4.25 -12.17 -3.36
CA VAL A 66 5.65 -12.03 -3.78
C VAL A 66 6.55 -12.08 -2.56
N ARG A 67 7.79 -12.54 -2.72
CA ARG A 67 8.79 -12.56 -1.65
C ARG A 67 10.03 -11.84 -2.10
N GLN A 68 10.43 -10.82 -1.34
CA GLN A 68 11.63 -10.05 -1.66
C GLN A 68 12.43 -9.66 -0.41
N TYR A 69 13.69 -9.27 -0.60
CA TYR A 69 14.54 -8.77 0.47
C TYR A 69 14.25 -7.29 0.74
N ARG A 70 14.07 -6.94 2.01
CA ARG A 70 13.89 -5.56 2.47
C ARG A 70 15.07 -5.14 3.33
N HIS A 71 15.98 -4.36 2.72
CA HIS A 71 17.24 -3.98 3.36
C HIS A 71 17.09 -3.25 4.70
N PRO A 72 16.16 -2.30 4.90
CA PRO A 72 16.02 -1.60 6.17
C PRO A 72 15.77 -2.53 7.37
N VAL A 73 15.00 -3.59 7.18
CA VAL A 73 14.68 -4.58 8.21
C VAL A 73 15.53 -5.86 8.11
N ARG A 74 16.37 -5.98 7.06
CA ARG A 74 17.28 -7.12 6.78
C ARG A 74 16.58 -8.47 6.77
N GLN A 75 15.37 -8.50 6.19
CA GLN A 75 14.56 -9.70 6.09
C GLN A 75 14.07 -9.93 4.67
N ARG A 76 13.80 -11.19 4.32
CA ARG A 76 12.98 -11.55 3.17
C ARG A 76 11.54 -11.66 3.64
N LEU A 77 10.68 -10.77 3.16
CA LEU A 77 9.29 -10.73 3.54
C LEU A 77 8.42 -11.30 2.42
N TRP A 78 7.36 -12.00 2.83
CA TRP A 78 6.21 -12.22 1.96
C TRP A 78 5.35 -10.98 1.96
N GLU A 79 4.96 -10.52 0.76
CA GLU A 79 4.28 -9.27 0.51
C GLU A 79 3.19 -9.43 -0.55
N LEU A 80 2.33 -8.46 -0.68
CA LEU A 80 1.48 -8.29 -1.85
C LEU A 80 2.27 -7.60 -2.97
N PRO A 81 1.99 -7.86 -4.25
CA PRO A 81 2.51 -7.04 -5.34
C PRO A 81 2.24 -5.56 -5.08
N ALA A 82 3.27 -4.72 -5.19
CA ALA A 82 3.19 -3.32 -4.79
C ALA A 82 4.25 -2.46 -5.46
N GLY A 83 3.90 -1.21 -5.78
CA GLY A 83 4.83 -0.26 -6.34
C GLY A 83 4.56 1.20 -5.99
N LEU A 84 5.50 2.04 -6.38
CA LEU A 84 5.48 3.46 -6.10
C LEU A 84 4.58 4.23 -7.08
N LEU A 85 4.05 5.34 -6.60
CA LEU A 85 3.36 6.34 -7.43
C LEU A 85 4.35 7.48 -7.78
N ASP A 86 5.47 7.10 -8.38
CA ASP A 86 6.55 8.01 -8.74
C ASP A 86 6.52 8.46 -10.22
N VAL A 87 5.61 7.91 -11.02
CA VAL A 87 5.36 8.36 -12.38
C VAL A 87 4.36 9.53 -12.35
N PRO A 88 4.75 10.74 -12.79
CA PRO A 88 3.86 11.90 -12.77
C PRO A 88 2.56 11.67 -13.54
N GLY A 89 1.41 11.89 -12.88
CA GLY A 89 0.09 11.75 -13.49
C GLY A 89 -0.40 10.30 -13.68
N GLU A 90 0.36 9.29 -13.26
CA GLU A 90 -0.09 7.90 -13.34
C GLU A 90 -1.30 7.68 -12.41
N ASN A 91 -2.36 7.10 -12.98
CA ASN A 91 -3.53 6.71 -12.21
C ASN A 91 -3.18 5.53 -11.28
N PRO A 92 -3.55 5.55 -9.99
CA PRO A 92 -3.23 4.47 -9.05
C PRO A 92 -3.69 3.08 -9.50
N LEU A 93 -4.82 2.97 -10.17
CA LEU A 93 -5.28 1.70 -10.70
C LEU A 93 -4.35 1.20 -11.80
N HIS A 94 -3.88 2.09 -12.68
CA HIS A 94 -2.93 1.70 -13.74
C HIS A 94 -1.59 1.30 -13.14
N ALA A 95 -1.09 2.02 -12.13
CA ALA A 95 0.11 1.61 -11.39
C ALA A 95 -0.08 0.22 -10.78
N ALA A 96 -1.20 -0.04 -10.09
CA ALA A 96 -1.49 -1.35 -9.51
C ALA A 96 -1.56 -2.48 -10.56
N GLN A 97 -2.14 -2.21 -11.73
CA GLN A 97 -2.20 -3.16 -12.85
C GLN A 97 -0.81 -3.46 -13.42
N ARG A 98 0.03 -2.44 -13.55
CA ARG A 98 1.41 -2.55 -14.01
C ARG A 98 2.23 -3.39 -13.03
N GLU A 99 2.19 -3.09 -11.73
CA GLU A 99 2.93 -3.83 -10.70
C GLU A 99 2.51 -5.30 -10.61
N LEU A 100 1.20 -5.59 -10.69
CA LEU A 100 0.72 -6.98 -10.73
C LEU A 100 1.28 -7.75 -11.94
N TYR A 101 1.43 -7.07 -13.08
CA TYR A 101 2.03 -7.67 -14.27
C TYR A 101 3.54 -7.86 -14.11
N GLU A 102 4.26 -6.83 -13.68
CA GLU A 102 5.72 -6.83 -13.59
C GLU A 102 6.24 -7.84 -12.56
N GLU A 103 5.69 -7.82 -11.34
CA GLU A 103 6.14 -8.69 -10.25
C GLU A 103 5.60 -10.12 -10.29
N ALA A 104 4.41 -10.34 -10.86
CA ALA A 104 3.75 -11.63 -10.79
C ALA A 104 3.26 -12.20 -12.12
N HIS A 105 3.48 -11.51 -13.24
CA HIS A 105 3.03 -11.87 -14.58
C HIS A 105 1.55 -12.26 -14.63
N CYS A 106 0.73 -11.51 -13.91
CA CYS A 106 -0.69 -11.74 -13.70
C CYS A 106 -1.52 -10.53 -14.11
N LYS A 107 -2.72 -10.76 -14.62
CA LYS A 107 -3.74 -9.74 -14.92
C LYS A 107 -5.03 -10.07 -14.16
N ALA A 108 -5.86 -9.07 -13.99
CA ALA A 108 -7.17 -9.22 -13.38
C ALA A 108 -8.21 -8.38 -14.14
N GLU A 109 -9.46 -8.84 -14.19
CA GLU A 109 -10.54 -8.12 -14.85
C GLU A 109 -11.32 -7.24 -13.87
N THR A 110 -11.52 -7.71 -12.65
CA THR A 110 -12.32 -7.01 -11.64
C THR A 110 -11.45 -6.37 -10.57
N TRP A 111 -11.69 -5.08 -10.32
CA TRP A 111 -10.92 -4.27 -9.38
C TRP A 111 -11.82 -3.49 -8.43
N ARG A 112 -11.46 -3.47 -7.15
CA ARG A 112 -12.10 -2.70 -6.09
C ARG A 112 -11.04 -2.08 -5.19
N VAL A 113 -11.34 -0.94 -4.56
CA VAL A 113 -10.51 -0.44 -3.46
C VAL A 113 -10.83 -1.28 -2.23
N LEU A 114 -9.84 -2.00 -1.72
CA LEU A 114 -9.99 -2.80 -0.50
C LEU A 114 -9.88 -1.90 0.73
N VAL A 115 -8.78 -1.18 0.86
CA VAL A 115 -8.54 -0.25 1.98
C VAL A 115 -7.49 0.79 1.59
N ASP A 116 -7.62 2.01 2.13
CA ASP A 116 -6.59 3.05 2.10
C ASP A 116 -6.04 3.24 3.51
N PHE A 117 -4.74 3.46 3.65
CA PHE A 117 -4.12 3.73 4.95
C PHE A 117 -2.80 4.49 4.80
N TYR A 118 -2.35 5.08 5.91
CA TYR A 118 -1.00 5.59 6.04
C TYR A 118 -0.12 4.51 6.68
N THR A 119 1.08 4.29 6.15
CA THR A 119 1.96 3.20 6.61
C THR A 119 2.53 3.44 7.99
N SER A 120 2.91 4.69 8.29
CA SER A 120 3.42 5.10 9.60
C SER A 120 3.22 6.60 9.82
N PRO A 121 1.98 7.07 10.11
CA PRO A 121 1.62 8.50 10.07
C PRO A 121 2.32 9.37 11.12
N GLY A 122 3.03 8.77 12.06
CA GLY A 122 3.91 9.49 13.00
C GLY A 122 5.30 9.82 12.45
N GLY A 123 5.70 9.26 11.32
CA GLY A 123 7.07 9.41 10.81
C GLY A 123 7.20 9.55 9.30
N THR A 124 6.12 9.36 8.55
CA THR A 124 6.11 9.51 7.08
C THR A 124 4.73 9.97 6.61
N ASP A 125 4.71 10.66 5.46
CA ASP A 125 3.49 11.02 4.75
C ASP A 125 3.05 9.95 3.72
N GLU A 126 3.64 8.76 3.76
CA GLU A 126 3.29 7.69 2.85
C GLU A 126 1.82 7.27 3.00
N ALA A 127 1.03 7.55 1.97
CA ALA A 127 -0.30 7.01 1.77
C ALA A 127 -0.25 5.80 0.85
N LEU A 128 -0.95 4.73 1.20
CA LEU A 128 -1.05 3.51 0.41
C LEU A 128 -2.51 3.19 0.10
N ARG A 129 -2.79 2.95 -1.18
CA ARG A 129 -4.06 2.38 -1.62
C ARG A 129 -3.90 0.92 -1.97
N LEU A 130 -4.65 0.07 -1.30
CA LEU A 130 -4.69 -1.37 -1.55
C LEU A 130 -5.93 -1.74 -2.36
N PHE A 131 -5.70 -2.34 -3.51
CA PHE A 131 -6.75 -2.86 -4.36
C PHE A 131 -6.99 -4.36 -4.13
N LEU A 132 -8.25 -4.78 -4.21
CA LEU A 132 -8.63 -6.16 -4.44
C LEU A 132 -8.74 -6.38 -5.95
N ALA A 133 -8.05 -7.39 -6.46
CA ALA A 133 -8.11 -7.85 -7.84
C ALA A 133 -8.63 -9.29 -7.88
N THR A 134 -9.66 -9.54 -8.69
CA THR A 134 -10.25 -10.88 -8.91
C THR A 134 -10.38 -11.17 -10.41
N ASP A 135 -10.85 -12.35 -10.75
CA ASP A 135 -10.92 -12.81 -12.14
C ASP A 135 -9.53 -12.79 -12.79
N LEU A 136 -8.61 -13.51 -12.11
CA LEU A 136 -7.19 -13.53 -12.45
C LEU A 136 -6.92 -14.36 -13.69
N ALA A 137 -6.05 -13.86 -14.56
CA ALA A 137 -5.52 -14.58 -15.71
C ALA A 137 -3.99 -14.45 -15.76
N GLU A 138 -3.32 -15.46 -16.30
CA GLU A 138 -1.89 -15.32 -16.65
C GLU A 138 -1.76 -14.28 -17.76
N ALA A 139 -0.77 -13.43 -17.66
CA ALA A 139 -0.50 -12.44 -18.69
C ALA A 139 0.07 -13.16 -19.93
N ALA A 140 -0.43 -12.83 -21.11
CA ALA A 140 0.17 -13.26 -22.38
C ALA A 140 1.37 -12.40 -22.70
N GLY A 141 2.41 -12.99 -23.33
CA GLY A 141 3.61 -12.30 -23.78
C GLY A 141 4.85 -12.62 -22.95
N GLU A 142 5.93 -11.89 -23.21
CA GLU A 142 7.19 -12.07 -22.50
C GLU A 142 7.06 -11.57 -21.05
N ARG A 143 7.73 -12.25 -20.13
CA ARG A 143 7.84 -11.77 -18.76
C ARG A 143 8.66 -10.48 -18.73
N TYR A 144 8.28 -9.58 -17.87
CA TYR A 144 9.06 -8.39 -17.57
C TYR A 144 10.50 -8.79 -17.18
N GLU A 145 11.49 -8.10 -17.76
CA GLU A 145 12.89 -8.31 -17.39
C GLU A 145 13.16 -7.64 -16.03
N ALA A 146 13.09 -8.44 -14.99
CA ALA A 146 13.37 -8.01 -13.62
C ALA A 146 14.78 -7.42 -13.50
N GLN A 147 14.96 -6.41 -12.68
CA GLN A 147 16.24 -5.75 -12.42
C GLN A 147 16.52 -5.66 -10.91
N GLY A 148 17.82 -5.64 -10.55
CA GLY A 148 18.24 -5.43 -9.16
C GLY A 148 17.67 -6.48 -8.20
N GLU A 149 16.91 -6.02 -7.20
CA GLU A 149 16.30 -6.87 -6.16
C GLU A 149 15.19 -7.77 -6.70
N GLU A 150 14.52 -7.35 -7.78
CA GLU A 150 13.43 -8.11 -8.42
C GLU A 150 13.87 -9.42 -9.05
N LEU A 151 15.15 -9.57 -9.41
CA LEU A 151 15.72 -10.82 -9.94
C LEU A 151 15.53 -12.03 -9.02
N GLN A 152 15.26 -11.80 -7.74
CA GLN A 152 15.09 -12.84 -6.73
C GLN A 152 13.64 -12.93 -6.20
N ILE A 153 12.69 -12.27 -6.85
CA ILE A 153 11.28 -12.37 -6.48
C ILE A 153 10.82 -13.82 -6.65
N GLN A 154 10.20 -14.32 -5.61
CA GLN A 154 9.51 -15.60 -5.60
C GLN A 154 8.02 -15.35 -5.46
N THR A 155 7.20 -16.11 -6.17
CA THR A 155 5.74 -16.01 -6.05
C THR A 155 5.14 -17.23 -5.37
N ALA A 156 4.05 -17.04 -4.64
CA ALA A 156 3.26 -18.14 -4.05
C ALA A 156 1.76 -17.79 -4.11
N ARG A 157 0.90 -18.81 -4.09
CA ARG A 157 -0.55 -18.66 -3.90
C ARG A 157 -0.96 -19.37 -2.62
N VAL A 158 -1.40 -18.61 -1.63
CA VAL A 158 -1.65 -19.09 -0.27
C VAL A 158 -3.12 -18.87 0.08
N PRO A 159 -3.83 -19.89 0.64
CA PRO A 159 -5.20 -19.73 1.08
C PRO A 159 -5.35 -18.55 2.06
N LEU A 160 -6.40 -17.73 1.87
CA LEU A 160 -6.65 -16.56 2.71
C LEU A 160 -6.73 -16.93 4.21
N THR A 161 -7.36 -18.05 4.54
CA THR A 161 -7.47 -18.53 5.94
C THR A 161 -6.11 -18.87 6.54
N GLN A 162 -5.23 -19.50 5.75
CA GLN A 162 -3.86 -19.80 6.19
C GLN A 162 -3.05 -18.52 6.43
N LEU A 163 -3.24 -17.48 5.60
CA LEU A 163 -2.58 -16.19 5.83
C LEU A 163 -3.03 -15.57 7.16
N VAL A 164 -4.30 -15.62 7.49
CA VAL A 164 -4.81 -15.15 8.78
C VAL A 164 -4.13 -15.90 9.93
N GLU A 165 -4.03 -17.22 9.83
CA GLU A 165 -3.35 -18.05 10.86
C GLU A 165 -1.87 -17.65 11.00
N LEU A 166 -1.13 -17.51 9.91
CA LEU A 166 0.28 -17.12 9.91
C LEU A 166 0.51 -15.70 10.47
N ILE A 167 -0.40 -14.76 10.16
CA ILE A 167 -0.36 -13.41 10.72
C ILE A 167 -0.53 -13.45 12.25
N LEU A 168 -1.55 -14.17 12.72
CA LEU A 168 -1.84 -14.28 14.15
C LEU A 168 -0.76 -15.05 14.92
N ALA A 169 -0.05 -15.97 14.26
CA ALA A 169 1.12 -16.66 14.80
C ALA A 169 2.39 -15.80 14.82
N GLY A 170 2.38 -14.60 14.21
CA GLY A 170 3.56 -13.72 14.14
C GLY A 170 4.62 -14.17 13.15
N GLU A 171 4.24 -14.92 12.10
CA GLU A 171 5.15 -15.40 11.05
C GLU A 171 5.24 -14.45 9.85
N LEU A 172 4.29 -13.52 9.70
CA LEU A 172 4.22 -12.54 8.61
C LEU A 172 4.23 -11.12 9.17
N HIS A 173 5.11 -10.26 8.62
CA HIS A 173 5.40 -8.95 9.22
C HIS A 173 5.17 -7.77 8.24
N ASN A 174 4.92 -8.02 6.96
CA ASN A 174 4.66 -6.93 6.03
C ASN A 174 3.31 -6.27 6.33
N PRO A 175 3.26 -4.95 6.62
CA PRO A 175 2.04 -4.28 7.06
C PRO A 175 0.95 -4.28 5.99
N THR A 176 1.31 -4.18 4.72
CA THR A 176 0.36 -4.17 3.60
C THR A 176 -0.31 -5.54 3.43
N LEU A 177 0.48 -6.62 3.54
CA LEU A 177 -0.04 -7.99 3.53
C LEU A 177 -0.98 -8.23 4.72
N ILE A 178 -0.57 -7.85 5.92
CA ILE A 178 -1.37 -8.00 7.14
C ILE A 178 -2.70 -7.24 7.00
N THR A 179 -2.62 -5.96 6.68
CA THR A 179 -3.82 -5.10 6.54
C THR A 179 -4.77 -5.63 5.47
N GLY A 180 -4.24 -5.97 4.29
CA GLY A 180 -5.04 -6.47 3.18
C GLY A 180 -5.72 -7.81 3.49
N THR A 181 -4.97 -8.75 4.07
CA THR A 181 -5.49 -10.07 4.44
C THR A 181 -6.64 -9.94 5.44
N LEU A 182 -6.45 -9.17 6.50
CA LEU A 182 -7.46 -9.00 7.54
C LEU A 182 -8.67 -8.20 7.05
N ALA A 183 -8.46 -7.17 6.22
CA ALA A 183 -9.54 -6.39 5.61
C ALA A 183 -10.40 -7.26 4.68
N LEU A 184 -9.77 -8.08 3.81
CA LEU A 184 -10.52 -9.00 2.94
C LEU A 184 -11.25 -10.06 3.74
N HIS A 185 -10.60 -10.64 4.75
CA HIS A 185 -11.23 -11.62 5.64
C HIS A 185 -12.50 -11.04 6.31
N ALA A 186 -12.39 -9.81 6.83
CA ALA A 186 -13.53 -9.12 7.44
C ALA A 186 -14.63 -8.78 6.41
N ALA A 187 -14.27 -8.35 5.20
CA ALA A 187 -15.25 -8.07 4.14
C ALA A 187 -16.03 -9.32 3.74
N LEU A 188 -15.35 -10.47 3.58
CA LEU A 188 -15.99 -11.73 3.24
C LEU A 188 -16.89 -12.27 4.37
N ALA A 189 -16.53 -12.04 5.62
CA ALA A 189 -17.35 -12.40 6.77
C ALA A 189 -18.57 -11.46 6.96
N GLY A 190 -18.56 -10.29 6.34
CA GLY A 190 -19.60 -9.27 6.43
C GLY A 190 -20.42 -9.11 5.14
N ALA A 191 -20.39 -7.91 4.56
CA ALA A 191 -21.20 -7.53 3.40
C ALA A 191 -20.69 -8.08 2.05
N GLY A 192 -19.55 -8.77 2.04
CA GLY A 192 -18.92 -9.31 0.84
C GLY A 192 -18.14 -8.25 0.05
N THR A 193 -17.43 -8.72 -0.97
CA THR A 193 -16.57 -7.85 -1.81
C THR A 193 -17.36 -6.88 -2.69
N ALA A 194 -18.61 -7.14 -2.97
CA ALA A 194 -19.49 -6.25 -3.74
C ALA A 194 -19.76 -4.91 -3.03
N ALA A 195 -19.64 -4.88 -1.70
CA ALA A 195 -19.80 -3.66 -0.89
C ALA A 195 -18.53 -2.78 -0.85
N LEU A 196 -17.41 -3.26 -1.36
CA LEU A 196 -16.18 -2.48 -1.43
C LEU A 196 -16.33 -1.31 -2.41
N ARG A 197 -15.57 -0.25 -2.16
CA ARG A 197 -15.55 0.95 -3.00
C ARG A 197 -15.10 0.61 -4.44
N PRO A 198 -15.63 1.29 -5.46
CA PRO A 198 -15.17 1.10 -6.85
C PRO A 198 -13.69 1.48 -6.98
N ALA A 199 -13.03 0.94 -8.00
CA ALA A 199 -11.58 1.14 -8.20
C ALA A 199 -11.19 2.60 -8.44
N ASP A 200 -12.09 3.41 -8.97
CA ASP A 200 -11.95 4.84 -9.24
C ASP A 200 -12.44 5.73 -8.09
N ALA A 201 -12.75 5.15 -6.92
CA ALA A 201 -13.18 5.92 -5.76
C ALA A 201 -12.19 7.03 -5.41
N PRO A 202 -12.66 8.24 -5.03
CA PRO A 202 -11.80 9.32 -4.60
C PRO A 202 -10.81 8.89 -3.51
N TRP A 203 -9.60 9.45 -3.55
CA TRP A 203 -8.56 9.20 -2.57
C TRP A 203 -8.09 10.49 -1.91
N PRO A 204 -8.80 11.02 -0.88
CA PRO A 204 -8.47 12.30 -0.27
C PRO A 204 -7.09 12.35 0.40
N ALA A 205 -6.59 11.21 0.90
CA ALA A 205 -5.27 11.12 1.52
C ALA A 205 -4.13 11.44 0.53
N ARG A 206 -4.39 11.30 -0.76
CA ARG A 206 -3.47 11.68 -1.83
C ARG A 206 -4.28 12.25 -2.99
N PRO A 207 -4.59 13.55 -2.96
CA PRO A 207 -5.23 14.19 -4.10
C PRO A 207 -4.29 14.11 -5.31
N PHE A 208 -4.82 13.61 -6.43
CA PHE A 208 -4.15 13.68 -7.73
C PHE A 208 -4.26 15.11 -8.21
N SER A 209 -3.12 15.75 -8.35
CA SER A 209 -3.00 17.05 -9.01
C SER A 209 -2.70 16.85 -10.48
#